data_1c7b9afd403d20b6eb709a38fb2b101d
#
_entry.id   1c7b9afd403d20b6eb709a38fb2b101d
#
_cell.length_a   1.000
_cell.length_b   1.000
_cell.length_c   1.000
_cell.angle_alpha   90.00
_cell.angle_beta   90.00
_cell.angle_gamma   90.00
#
_symmetry.space_group_name_H-M   'P 1'
#
loop_
_entity.id
_entity.type
_entity.pdbx_description
1 polymer ?
#
loop_
_entity_poly.entity_id
_entity_poly.type
_entity_poly.pdbx_seq_one_letter_code
_entity_poly.pdbx_strand_id
1 'polypeptide(L)'
;GEGEAAASEGEGGGEGEGEGGGAAIDPDVAFLTDLGFMEGHLRAGLALYEAGDLSAAKTHMGHPIEEKYEAVAKRLDQLGYGDLREQISALAAAAEAEDSYEKIAEMFGKVRQTHEEVRTNFDAADQLKSFAALTRVAADEYAIAVEGGTLANVKEYHDAWGFMRVIEAEAGELAASDDAKASDAAAAIVEQVEAAGSAFGDLQGQGDYEKDPSILYAAAARMELASLGAE
;
A
#
# COMPACT_ATOMS: atom_id res chain seq x y z
N GLY A 1 -32.80 15.24 -40.61
CA GLY A 1 -32.90 14.63 -39.29
C GLY A 1 -31.51 14.47 -38.75
N GLU A 2 -31.11 15.36 -37.86
CA GLU A 2 -29.84 15.34 -37.16
C GLU A 2 -30.01 14.40 -35.98
N GLY A 3 -29.15 13.39 -35.86
CA GLY A 3 -29.06 12.48 -34.73
C GLY A 3 -27.73 12.69 -34.02
N GLU A 4 -27.75 13.37 -32.89
CA GLU A 4 -26.64 13.48 -32.00
C GLU A 4 -26.38 12.12 -31.33
N ALA A 5 -25.19 11.57 -31.55
CA ALA A 5 -24.70 10.41 -30.84
C ALA A 5 -23.97 10.90 -29.59
N ALA A 6 -24.56 10.64 -28.42
CA ALA A 6 -23.90 10.81 -27.13
C ALA A 6 -22.78 9.78 -26.98
N ALA A 7 -21.56 10.26 -26.82
CA ALA A 7 -20.42 9.44 -26.43
C ALA A 7 -20.57 9.04 -24.97
N SER A 8 -20.72 7.76 -24.73
CA SER A 8 -20.60 7.14 -23.40
C SER A 8 -19.11 6.90 -23.15
N GLU A 9 -18.53 7.70 -22.26
CA GLU A 9 -17.21 7.38 -21.69
C GLU A 9 -17.39 6.25 -20.69
N GLY A 10 -17.05 5.04 -21.14
CA GLY A 10 -16.95 3.87 -20.27
C GLY A 10 -15.55 3.83 -19.66
N GLU A 11 -15.41 4.20 -18.41
CA GLU A 11 -14.23 3.85 -17.62
C GLU A 11 -14.24 2.34 -17.36
N GLY A 12 -13.59 1.60 -18.24
CA GLY A 12 -13.31 0.18 -18.08
C GLY A 12 -12.00 0.01 -17.32
N GLY A 13 -12.06 -0.05 -15.99
CA GLY A 13 -10.97 -0.58 -15.17
C GLY A 13 -10.76 -2.05 -15.54
N GLY A 14 -9.81 -2.34 -16.42
CA GLY A 14 -9.40 -3.70 -16.75
C GLY A 14 -8.46 -4.22 -15.68
N GLU A 15 -8.97 -4.95 -14.70
CA GLU A 15 -8.16 -5.81 -13.85
C GLU A 15 -7.54 -6.91 -14.73
N GLY A 16 -6.30 -6.70 -15.16
CA GLY A 16 -5.51 -7.70 -15.84
C GLY A 16 -5.04 -8.76 -14.84
N GLU A 17 -5.87 -9.75 -14.54
CA GLU A 17 -5.42 -10.97 -13.90
C GLU A 17 -4.49 -11.70 -14.86
N GLY A 18 -3.19 -11.43 -14.76
CA GLY A 18 -2.15 -12.19 -15.43
C GLY A 18 -2.07 -13.59 -14.83
N GLU A 19 -2.80 -14.56 -15.38
CA GLU A 19 -2.58 -15.98 -15.14
C GLU A 19 -1.22 -16.42 -15.71
N GLY A 20 -0.14 -16.02 -15.03
CA GLY A 20 1.14 -16.69 -15.14
C GLY A 20 1.15 -17.84 -14.15
N GLY A 21 1.35 -19.09 -14.62
CA GLY A 21 1.39 -20.30 -13.79
C GLY A 21 2.54 -20.28 -12.77
N GLY A 22 2.37 -19.51 -11.71
CA GLY A 22 3.17 -19.50 -10.50
C GLY A 22 2.47 -20.35 -9.43
N ALA A 23 3.24 -20.86 -8.47
CA ALA A 23 2.69 -21.49 -7.28
C ALA A 23 1.65 -20.54 -6.66
N ALA A 24 0.48 -21.12 -6.24
CA ALA A 24 -0.56 -20.32 -5.61
C ALA A 24 0.04 -19.55 -4.42
N ILE A 25 -0.21 -18.23 -4.38
CA ILE A 25 0.24 -17.38 -3.27
C ILE A 25 -0.39 -17.92 -1.98
N ASP A 26 0.41 -18.02 -0.91
CA ASP A 26 -0.10 -18.43 0.39
C ASP A 26 -1.26 -17.50 0.82
N PRO A 27 -2.41 -18.06 1.26
CA PRO A 27 -3.58 -17.24 1.61
C PRO A 27 -3.31 -16.21 2.73
N ASP A 28 -2.40 -16.53 3.66
CA ASP A 28 -2.05 -15.60 4.74
C ASP A 28 -1.15 -14.47 4.22
N VAL A 29 -0.23 -14.78 3.31
CA VAL A 29 0.57 -13.77 2.60
C VAL A 29 -0.31 -12.86 1.74
N ALA A 30 -1.27 -13.42 0.99
CA ALA A 30 -2.20 -12.63 0.20
C ALA A 30 -3.05 -11.69 1.06
N PHE A 31 -3.59 -12.20 2.17
CA PHE A 31 -4.36 -11.39 3.12
C PHE A 31 -3.54 -10.25 3.72
N LEU A 32 -2.31 -10.53 4.16
CA LEU A 32 -1.41 -9.52 4.71
C LEU A 32 -0.99 -8.48 3.66
N THR A 33 -0.84 -8.88 2.39
CA THR A 33 -0.56 -7.98 1.28
C THR A 33 -1.74 -7.03 1.05
N ASP A 34 -2.97 -7.53 1.01
CA ASP A 34 -4.18 -6.71 0.86
C ASP A 34 -4.39 -5.78 2.07
N LEU A 35 -4.07 -6.24 3.28
CA LEU A 35 -4.07 -5.40 4.48
C LEU A 35 -3.07 -4.24 4.35
N GLY A 36 -1.85 -4.52 3.88
CA GLY A 36 -0.83 -3.50 3.62
C GLY A 36 -1.21 -2.54 2.49
N PHE A 37 -1.87 -3.03 1.44
CA PHE A 37 -2.43 -2.22 0.37
C PHE A 37 -3.41 -1.17 0.91
N MET A 38 -4.38 -1.60 1.73
CA MET A 38 -5.34 -0.67 2.33
C MET A 38 -4.65 0.39 3.21
N GLU A 39 -3.71 -0.03 4.04
CA GLU A 39 -2.96 0.90 4.90
C GLU A 39 -2.12 1.90 4.08
N GLY A 40 -1.51 1.46 2.98
CA GLY A 40 -0.70 2.32 2.11
C GLY A 40 -1.49 3.47 1.50
N HIS A 41 -2.70 3.20 1.01
CA HIS A 41 -3.60 4.26 0.56
C HIS A 41 -3.92 5.26 1.68
N LEU A 42 -4.18 4.78 2.89
CA LEU A 42 -4.46 5.65 4.03
C LEU A 42 -3.24 6.48 4.45
N ARG A 43 -2.02 5.92 4.35
CA ARG A 43 -0.76 6.65 4.60
C ARG A 43 -0.54 7.74 3.57
N ALA A 44 -0.74 7.45 2.28
CA ALA A 44 -0.69 8.45 1.22
C ALA A 44 -1.75 9.54 1.44
N GLY A 45 -2.98 9.14 1.75
CA GLY A 45 -4.07 10.07 2.05
C GLY A 45 -3.76 11.00 3.23
N LEU A 46 -3.20 10.47 4.32
CA LEU A 46 -2.82 11.29 5.49
C LEU A 46 -1.72 12.31 5.14
N ALA A 47 -0.68 11.88 4.41
CA ALA A 47 0.42 12.77 4.02
C ALA A 47 -0.06 13.88 3.06
N LEU A 48 -0.94 13.55 2.13
CA LEU A 48 -1.57 14.52 1.21
C LEU A 48 -2.46 15.49 1.96
N TYR A 49 -3.21 15.01 2.98
CA TYR A 49 -4.04 15.85 3.82
C TYR A 49 -3.21 16.88 4.59
N GLU A 50 -2.09 16.44 5.19
CA GLU A 50 -1.12 17.31 5.86
C GLU A 50 -0.51 18.36 4.92
N ALA A 51 -0.22 17.96 3.68
CA ALA A 51 0.30 18.83 2.65
C ALA A 51 -0.76 19.82 2.08
N GLY A 52 -2.03 19.68 2.45
CA GLY A 52 -3.13 20.51 2.00
C GLY A 52 -3.71 20.12 0.64
N ASP A 53 -3.30 19.00 0.05
CA ASP A 53 -3.92 18.43 -1.14
C ASP A 53 -5.14 17.57 -0.76
N LEU A 54 -6.20 18.27 -0.34
CA LEU A 54 -7.40 17.62 0.17
C LEU A 54 -8.11 16.77 -0.89
N SER A 55 -8.03 17.14 -2.17
CA SER A 55 -8.66 16.39 -3.25
C SER A 55 -8.02 15.01 -3.42
N ALA A 56 -6.70 14.95 -3.52
CA ALA A 56 -5.98 13.69 -3.61
C ALA A 56 -6.11 12.87 -2.32
N ALA A 57 -6.05 13.52 -1.15
CA ALA A 57 -6.22 12.86 0.14
C ALA A 57 -7.55 12.11 0.26
N LYS A 58 -8.67 12.74 -0.12
CA LYS A 58 -10.01 12.14 -0.10
C LYS A 58 -10.07 10.90 -1.00
N THR A 59 -9.52 10.99 -2.21
CA THR A 59 -9.44 9.86 -3.13
C THR A 59 -8.75 8.66 -2.48
N HIS A 60 -7.53 8.85 -1.98
CA HIS A 60 -6.77 7.76 -1.37
C HIS A 60 -7.41 7.19 -0.11
N MET A 61 -8.11 8.01 0.70
CA MET A 61 -8.81 7.52 1.91
C MET A 61 -10.09 6.74 1.59
N GLY A 62 -10.68 6.90 0.39
CA GLY A 62 -11.84 6.12 -0.08
C GLY A 62 -11.48 4.74 -0.64
N HIS A 63 -10.33 4.62 -1.33
CA HIS A 63 -9.90 3.41 -2.04
C HIS A 63 -9.92 2.12 -1.21
N PRO A 64 -9.48 2.06 0.04
CA PRO A 64 -9.44 0.81 0.80
C PRO A 64 -10.78 0.07 0.85
N ILE A 65 -11.87 0.83 1.03
CA ILE A 65 -13.22 0.25 1.10
C ILE A 65 -13.72 -0.16 -0.29
N GLU A 66 -13.41 0.63 -1.31
CA GLU A 66 -13.91 0.42 -2.67
C GLU A 66 -13.19 -0.72 -3.39
N GLU A 67 -11.89 -0.88 -3.15
CA GLU A 67 -11.04 -1.76 -3.95
C GLU A 67 -10.70 -3.08 -3.27
N LYS A 68 -10.47 -3.10 -1.95
CA LYS A 68 -9.86 -4.27 -1.28
C LYS A 68 -10.62 -4.82 -0.09
N TYR A 69 -11.47 -4.04 0.57
CA TYR A 69 -12.05 -4.48 1.85
C TYR A 69 -12.82 -5.80 1.73
N GLU A 70 -13.57 -6.01 0.66
CA GLU A 70 -14.37 -7.25 0.48
C GLU A 70 -13.48 -8.51 0.40
N ALA A 71 -12.26 -8.40 -0.10
CA ALA A 71 -11.32 -9.53 -0.15
C ALA A 71 -10.86 -9.98 1.25
N VAL A 72 -10.74 -9.06 2.19
CA VAL A 72 -10.24 -9.32 3.55
C VAL A 72 -11.35 -9.43 4.61
N ALA A 73 -12.57 -8.98 4.32
CA ALA A 73 -13.68 -8.84 5.27
C ALA A 73 -13.94 -10.13 6.07
N LYS A 74 -14.09 -11.25 5.38
CA LYS A 74 -14.37 -12.55 6.03
C LYS A 74 -13.26 -12.97 7.00
N ARG A 75 -12.00 -12.73 6.65
CA ARG A 75 -10.86 -13.08 7.52
C ARG A 75 -10.79 -12.14 8.71
N LEU A 76 -11.01 -10.86 8.52
CA LEU A 76 -11.10 -9.87 9.61
C LEU A 76 -12.19 -10.22 10.61
N ASP A 77 -13.39 -10.60 10.14
CA ASP A 77 -14.48 -11.06 11.00
C ASP A 77 -14.09 -12.29 11.82
N GLN A 78 -13.42 -13.27 11.20
CA GLN A 78 -12.96 -14.49 11.87
C GLN A 78 -11.90 -14.21 12.95
N LEU A 79 -11.07 -13.21 12.73
CA LEU A 79 -10.05 -12.77 13.67
C LEU A 79 -10.59 -11.83 14.76
N GLY A 80 -11.84 -11.34 14.62
CA GLY A 80 -12.49 -10.45 15.57
C GLY A 80 -12.27 -8.95 15.30
N TYR A 81 -11.85 -8.59 14.09
CA TYR A 81 -11.55 -7.21 13.69
C TYR A 81 -12.53 -6.66 12.62
N GLY A 82 -13.77 -7.14 12.61
CA GLY A 82 -14.79 -6.68 11.64
C GLY A 82 -15.13 -5.20 11.73
N ASP A 83 -14.84 -4.54 12.86
CA ASP A 83 -15.02 -3.10 13.08
C ASP A 83 -14.01 -2.23 12.30
N LEU A 84 -12.96 -2.82 11.71
CA LEU A 84 -12.01 -2.10 10.88
C LEU A 84 -12.69 -1.38 9.71
N ARG A 85 -13.75 -1.97 9.13
CA ARG A 85 -14.55 -1.33 8.08
C ARG A 85 -15.13 0.01 8.52
N GLU A 86 -15.74 0.02 9.72
CA GLU A 86 -16.34 1.23 10.28
C GLU A 86 -15.26 2.28 10.60
N GLN A 87 -14.11 1.86 11.10
CA GLN A 87 -12.98 2.75 11.38
C GLN A 87 -12.48 3.45 10.09
N ILE A 88 -12.24 2.70 9.01
CA ILE A 88 -11.79 3.24 7.72
C ILE A 88 -12.88 4.13 7.11
N SER A 89 -14.13 3.69 7.11
CA SER A 89 -15.24 4.47 6.57
C SER A 89 -15.44 5.79 7.33
N ALA A 90 -15.28 5.79 8.65
CA ALA A 90 -15.35 6.99 9.46
C ALA A 90 -14.20 7.96 9.19
N LEU A 91 -12.98 7.43 8.96
CA LEU A 91 -11.81 8.22 8.58
C LEU A 91 -12.03 8.89 7.20
N ALA A 92 -12.49 8.14 6.21
CA ALA A 92 -12.82 8.67 4.89
C ALA A 92 -13.91 9.75 4.96
N ALA A 93 -14.97 9.52 5.74
CA ALA A 93 -16.04 10.50 5.94
C ALA A 93 -15.56 11.79 6.64
N ALA A 94 -14.64 11.68 7.59
CA ALA A 94 -14.02 12.83 8.25
C ALA A 94 -13.15 13.64 7.28
N ALA A 95 -12.42 12.95 6.39
CA ALA A 95 -11.65 13.61 5.33
C ALA A 95 -12.55 14.33 4.31
N GLU A 96 -13.66 13.70 3.92
CA GLU A 96 -14.66 14.35 3.06
C GLU A 96 -15.27 15.61 3.70
N ALA A 97 -15.49 15.57 5.03
CA ALA A 97 -15.98 16.73 5.78
C ALA A 97 -14.92 17.81 6.02
N GLU A 98 -13.68 17.60 5.57
CA GLU A 98 -12.54 18.50 5.78
C GLU A 98 -12.29 18.81 7.26
N ASP A 99 -12.41 17.77 8.11
CA ASP A 99 -12.09 17.87 9.54
C ASP A 99 -10.61 18.27 9.76
N SER A 100 -10.25 18.73 10.97
CA SER A 100 -8.87 19.13 11.23
C SER A 100 -7.86 17.98 11.05
N TYR A 101 -6.64 18.31 10.63
CA TYR A 101 -5.58 17.32 10.46
C TYR A 101 -5.36 16.47 11.72
N GLU A 102 -5.41 17.09 12.90
CA GLU A 102 -5.23 16.40 14.18
C GLU A 102 -6.29 15.32 14.39
N LYS A 103 -7.56 15.59 13.99
CA LYS A 103 -8.63 14.60 14.06
C LYS A 103 -8.41 13.47 13.07
N ILE A 104 -8.03 13.78 11.82
CA ILE A 104 -7.71 12.79 10.78
C ILE A 104 -6.54 11.92 11.23
N ALA A 105 -5.47 12.51 11.75
CA ALA A 105 -4.30 11.78 12.25
C ALA A 105 -4.63 10.87 13.45
N GLU A 106 -5.49 11.32 14.39
CA GLU A 106 -5.96 10.47 15.49
C GLU A 106 -6.77 9.27 14.98
N MET A 107 -7.68 9.49 14.03
CA MET A 107 -8.50 8.42 13.47
C MET A 107 -7.64 7.43 12.68
N PHE A 108 -6.69 7.92 11.87
CA PHE A 108 -5.72 7.06 11.19
C PHE A 108 -4.88 6.25 12.19
N GLY A 109 -4.44 6.85 13.29
CA GLY A 109 -3.72 6.14 14.34
C GLY A 109 -4.48 4.94 14.91
N LYS A 110 -5.82 5.04 15.06
CA LYS A 110 -6.67 3.92 15.49
C LYS A 110 -6.75 2.82 14.42
N VAL A 111 -6.92 3.19 13.16
CA VAL A 111 -6.91 2.23 12.04
C VAL A 111 -5.57 1.50 11.99
N ARG A 112 -4.45 2.22 12.06
CA ARG A 112 -3.10 1.65 12.07
C ARG A 112 -2.90 0.66 13.23
N GLN A 113 -3.31 1.04 14.43
CA GLN A 113 -3.25 0.14 15.58
C GLN A 113 -4.02 -1.17 15.34
N THR A 114 -5.22 -1.09 14.74
CA THR A 114 -5.98 -2.31 14.38
C THR A 114 -5.23 -3.14 13.35
N HIS A 115 -4.60 -2.54 12.35
CA HIS A 115 -3.76 -3.25 11.38
C HIS A 115 -2.58 -3.96 12.05
N GLU A 116 -1.88 -3.30 12.98
CA GLU A 116 -0.79 -3.89 13.76
C GLU A 116 -1.27 -5.10 14.58
N GLU A 117 -2.39 -4.94 15.29
CA GLU A 117 -2.99 -6.04 16.06
C GLU A 117 -3.39 -7.23 15.18
N VAL A 118 -3.95 -6.98 13.99
CA VAL A 118 -4.28 -8.05 13.02
C VAL A 118 -3.01 -8.82 12.64
N ARG A 119 -1.91 -8.12 12.31
CA ARG A 119 -0.63 -8.74 11.91
C ARG A 119 -0.04 -9.66 12.98
N THR A 120 -0.29 -9.39 14.27
CA THR A 120 0.20 -10.28 15.36
C THR A 120 -0.39 -11.69 15.35
N ASN A 121 -1.43 -11.94 14.55
CA ASN A 121 -2.01 -13.27 14.38
C ASN A 121 -1.29 -14.14 13.34
N PHE A 122 -0.24 -13.61 12.70
CA PHE A 122 0.50 -14.28 11.62
C PHE A 122 1.98 -14.40 11.97
N ASP A 123 2.61 -15.46 11.44
CA ASP A 123 4.04 -15.65 11.66
C ASP A 123 4.87 -14.57 10.95
N ALA A 124 6.10 -14.36 11.45
CA ALA A 124 7.03 -13.39 10.89
C ALA A 124 7.39 -13.71 9.42
N ALA A 125 7.48 -15.01 9.07
CA ALA A 125 7.79 -15.40 7.69
C ALA A 125 6.71 -14.95 6.70
N ASP A 126 5.43 -15.07 7.05
CA ASP A 126 4.31 -14.62 6.21
C ASP A 126 4.25 -13.08 6.12
N GLN A 127 4.53 -12.40 7.23
CA GLN A 127 4.65 -10.94 7.23
C GLN A 127 5.76 -10.47 6.30
N LEU A 128 6.96 -11.06 6.37
CA LEU A 128 8.10 -10.71 5.51
C LEU A 128 7.82 -10.98 4.02
N LYS A 129 7.18 -12.10 3.71
CA LYS A 129 6.75 -12.44 2.34
C LYS A 129 5.72 -11.43 1.82
N SER A 130 4.80 -10.98 2.68
CA SER A 130 3.80 -9.97 2.31
C SER A 130 4.43 -8.61 2.00
N PHE A 131 5.53 -8.22 2.66
CA PHE A 131 6.27 -7.00 2.33
C PHE A 131 6.88 -7.07 0.94
N ALA A 132 7.48 -8.20 0.56
CA ALA A 132 7.99 -8.40 -0.79
C ALA A 132 6.86 -8.36 -1.85
N ALA A 133 5.72 -8.98 -1.56
CA ALA A 133 4.55 -8.96 -2.42
C ALA A 133 3.98 -7.53 -2.57
N LEU A 134 3.85 -6.79 -1.48
CA LEU A 134 3.39 -5.39 -1.51
C LEU A 134 4.37 -4.47 -2.25
N THR A 135 5.69 -4.72 -2.15
CA THR A 135 6.69 -3.98 -2.94
C THR A 135 6.52 -4.24 -4.43
N ARG A 136 6.12 -5.46 -4.83
CA ARG A 136 5.81 -5.78 -6.22
C ARG A 136 4.59 -5.01 -6.71
N VAL A 137 3.53 -4.92 -5.89
CA VAL A 137 2.36 -4.08 -6.17
C VAL A 137 2.80 -2.61 -6.31
N ALA A 138 3.63 -2.11 -5.39
CA ALA A 138 4.18 -0.75 -5.49
C ALA A 138 4.95 -0.53 -6.79
N ALA A 139 5.70 -1.54 -7.28
CA ALA A 139 6.42 -1.46 -8.54
C ALA A 139 5.48 -1.41 -9.75
N ASP A 140 4.37 -2.16 -9.71
CA ASP A 140 3.35 -2.16 -10.77
C ASP A 140 2.66 -0.80 -10.85
N GLU A 141 2.23 -0.21 -9.72
CA GLU A 141 1.66 1.14 -9.66
C GLU A 141 2.66 2.20 -10.12
N TYR A 142 3.91 2.07 -9.68
CA TYR A 142 4.97 2.99 -10.09
C TYR A 142 5.26 2.90 -11.60
N ALA A 143 5.14 1.71 -12.20
CA ALA A 143 5.28 1.54 -13.65
C ALA A 143 4.16 2.23 -14.43
N ILE A 144 2.94 2.29 -13.85
CA ILE A 144 1.83 3.07 -14.41
C ILE A 144 2.07 4.58 -14.17
N ALA A 145 2.64 4.94 -13.02
CA ALA A 145 2.94 6.33 -12.68
C ALA A 145 3.96 6.97 -13.61
N VAL A 146 4.96 6.20 -14.08
CA VAL A 146 6.11 6.72 -14.83
C VAL A 146 6.09 6.19 -16.27
N GLU A 147 5.99 7.09 -17.23
CA GLU A 147 6.06 6.76 -18.65
C GLU A 147 7.24 7.50 -19.30
N GLY A 148 8.14 6.74 -19.95
CA GLY A 148 9.30 7.32 -20.66
C GLY A 148 10.23 8.16 -19.77
N GLY A 149 10.38 7.81 -18.49
CA GLY A 149 11.21 8.55 -17.53
C GLY A 149 10.58 9.85 -17.02
N THR A 150 9.27 10.04 -17.23
CA THR A 150 8.51 11.18 -16.73
C THR A 150 7.35 10.72 -15.87
N LEU A 151 6.99 11.51 -14.85
CA LEU A 151 5.81 11.25 -14.05
C LEU A 151 4.56 11.61 -14.87
N ALA A 152 3.79 10.60 -15.28
CA ALA A 152 2.58 10.74 -16.09
C ALA A 152 1.30 10.63 -15.24
N ASN A 153 1.32 9.83 -14.16
CA ASN A 153 0.18 9.63 -13.29
C ASN A 153 0.61 9.76 -11.83
N VAL A 154 0.31 10.91 -11.22
CA VAL A 154 0.69 11.21 -9.84
C VAL A 154 -0.12 10.40 -8.82
N LYS A 155 -1.33 9.95 -9.16
CA LYS A 155 -2.17 9.12 -8.28
C LYS A 155 -1.47 7.79 -7.98
N GLU A 156 -1.05 7.08 -9.02
CA GLU A 156 -0.35 5.80 -8.87
C GLU A 156 1.05 5.96 -8.23
N TYR A 157 1.67 7.12 -8.40
CA TYR A 157 2.88 7.48 -7.66
C TYR A 157 2.62 7.57 -6.16
N HIS A 158 1.49 8.18 -5.74
CA HIS A 158 1.10 8.25 -4.34
C HIS A 158 0.84 6.85 -3.77
N ASP A 159 0.22 5.95 -4.54
CA ASP A 159 -0.05 4.58 -4.12
C ASP A 159 1.25 3.82 -3.88
N ALA A 160 2.16 3.84 -4.85
CA ALA A 160 3.49 3.25 -4.71
C ALA A 160 4.25 3.80 -3.50
N TRP A 161 4.22 5.13 -3.32
CA TRP A 161 4.85 5.80 -2.17
C TRP A 161 4.23 5.32 -0.85
N GLY A 162 2.92 5.26 -0.75
CA GLY A 162 2.19 4.83 0.43
C GLY A 162 2.49 3.37 0.81
N PHE A 163 2.54 2.46 -0.18
CA PHE A 163 2.90 1.06 0.05
C PHE A 163 4.32 0.91 0.59
N MET A 164 5.28 1.66 0.05
CA MET A 164 6.66 1.67 0.58
C MET A 164 6.71 2.20 2.01
N ARG A 165 5.87 3.16 2.41
CA ARG A 165 5.79 3.67 3.79
C ARG A 165 5.21 2.64 4.77
N VAL A 166 4.28 1.76 4.33
CA VAL A 166 3.84 0.63 5.15
C VAL A 166 5.01 -0.32 5.42
N ILE A 167 5.70 -0.73 4.36
CA ILE A 167 6.80 -1.69 4.48
C ILE A 167 7.91 -1.14 5.38
N GLU A 168 8.26 0.14 5.23
CA GLU A 168 9.25 0.79 6.10
C GLU A 168 8.87 0.70 7.58
N ALA A 169 7.63 1.03 7.92
CA ALA A 169 7.16 1.03 9.29
C ALA A 169 7.10 -0.39 9.86
N GLU A 170 6.42 -1.30 9.19
CA GLU A 170 6.14 -2.65 9.67
C GLU A 170 7.41 -3.54 9.69
N ALA A 171 8.26 -3.46 8.65
CA ALA A 171 9.54 -4.15 8.66
C ALA A 171 10.48 -3.55 9.71
N GLY A 172 10.42 -2.25 9.96
CA GLY A 172 11.17 -1.59 11.04
C GLY A 172 10.79 -2.10 12.42
N GLU A 173 9.49 -2.32 12.69
CA GLU A 173 9.02 -2.91 13.93
C GLU A 173 9.47 -4.38 14.08
N LEU A 174 9.36 -5.16 13.00
CA LEU A 174 9.79 -6.55 13.01
C LEU A 174 11.31 -6.70 13.15
N ALA A 175 12.10 -5.76 12.62
CA ALA A 175 13.56 -5.70 12.79
C ALA A 175 13.96 -5.44 14.25
N ALA A 176 13.08 -4.87 15.06
CA ALA A 176 13.29 -4.65 16.49
C ALA A 176 12.79 -5.81 17.36
N SER A 177 12.30 -6.90 16.77
CA SER A 177 11.77 -8.06 17.50
C SER A 177 12.87 -8.91 18.12
N ASP A 178 12.49 -9.73 19.12
CA ASP A 178 13.42 -10.66 19.80
C ASP A 178 13.72 -11.93 18.98
N ASP A 179 12.98 -12.19 17.89
CA ASP A 179 13.26 -13.28 16.96
C ASP A 179 14.41 -12.88 16.04
N ALA A 180 15.59 -13.41 16.29
CA ALA A 180 16.80 -13.04 15.56
C ALA A 180 16.70 -13.29 14.04
N LYS A 181 16.07 -14.38 13.60
CA LYS A 181 15.91 -14.68 12.15
C LYS A 181 14.97 -13.68 11.49
N ALA A 182 13.83 -13.42 12.13
CA ALA A 182 12.85 -12.45 11.64
C ALA A 182 13.44 -11.02 11.63
N SER A 183 14.16 -10.66 12.70
CA SER A 183 14.83 -9.38 12.86
C SER A 183 15.87 -9.13 11.77
N ASP A 184 16.76 -10.11 11.50
CA ASP A 184 17.80 -10.01 10.47
C ASP A 184 17.16 -9.89 9.06
N ALA A 185 16.13 -10.68 8.75
CA ALA A 185 15.44 -10.63 7.49
C ALA A 185 14.67 -9.29 7.31
N ALA A 186 14.02 -8.82 8.35
CA ALA A 186 13.32 -7.53 8.35
C ALA A 186 14.29 -6.35 8.17
N ALA A 187 15.45 -6.39 8.84
CA ALA A 187 16.50 -5.38 8.65
C ALA A 187 16.99 -5.32 7.19
N ALA A 188 17.18 -6.49 6.55
CA ALA A 188 17.53 -6.55 5.13
C ALA A 188 16.41 -5.98 4.24
N ILE A 189 15.15 -6.13 4.60
CA ILE A 189 14.01 -5.51 3.88
C ILE A 189 14.04 -3.99 4.05
N VAL A 190 14.29 -3.47 5.26
CA VAL A 190 14.42 -2.03 5.49
C VAL A 190 15.53 -1.42 4.62
N GLU A 191 16.68 -2.08 4.49
CA GLU A 191 17.76 -1.64 3.59
C GLU A 191 17.28 -1.54 2.12
N GLN A 192 16.40 -2.44 1.67
CA GLN A 192 15.84 -2.36 0.32
C GLN A 192 14.83 -1.21 0.17
N VAL A 193 14.05 -0.90 1.21
CA VAL A 193 13.17 0.27 1.21
C VAL A 193 13.99 1.55 1.09
N GLU A 194 15.06 1.69 1.89
CA GLU A 194 15.97 2.84 1.83
C GLU A 194 16.61 2.99 0.44
N ALA A 195 17.10 1.88 -0.14
CA ALA A 195 17.69 1.88 -1.48
C ALA A 195 16.66 2.28 -2.56
N ALA A 196 15.41 1.81 -2.44
CA ALA A 196 14.32 2.16 -3.35
C ALA A 196 13.87 3.63 -3.22
N GLY A 197 14.26 4.32 -2.15
CA GLY A 197 13.97 5.74 -1.96
C GLY A 197 14.48 6.64 -3.08
N SER A 198 15.51 6.21 -3.84
CA SER A 198 15.98 6.95 -5.03
C SER A 198 14.94 7.07 -6.15
N ALA A 199 13.90 6.23 -6.16
CA ALA A 199 12.78 6.29 -7.11
C ALA A 199 11.74 7.36 -6.76
N PHE A 200 11.85 8.01 -5.60
CA PHE A 200 10.85 8.98 -5.14
C PHE A 200 11.46 10.36 -4.93
N GLY A 201 10.73 11.37 -5.42
CA GLY A 201 10.93 12.78 -5.10
C GLY A 201 10.11 13.18 -3.87
N ASP A 202 9.61 14.41 -3.87
CA ASP A 202 8.63 14.80 -2.86
C ASP A 202 7.26 14.13 -3.12
N LEU A 203 6.31 14.36 -2.21
CA LEU A 203 4.98 13.76 -2.30
C LEU A 203 4.21 14.17 -3.58
N GLN A 204 4.54 15.31 -4.18
CA GLN A 204 3.95 15.75 -5.45
C GLN A 204 4.75 15.26 -6.67
N GLY A 205 5.71 14.37 -6.46
CA GLY A 205 6.56 13.84 -7.51
C GLY A 205 7.51 14.87 -8.12
N GLN A 206 7.84 15.92 -7.37
CA GLN A 206 8.79 16.94 -7.79
C GLN A 206 10.20 16.63 -7.27
N GLY A 207 11.19 17.27 -7.87
CA GLY A 207 12.59 17.10 -7.51
C GLY A 207 13.38 16.29 -8.52
N ASP A 208 14.63 16.04 -8.19
CA ASP A 208 15.56 15.25 -8.99
C ASP A 208 15.68 13.85 -8.39
N TYR A 209 15.07 12.87 -9.06
CA TYR A 209 15.03 11.47 -8.63
C TYR A 209 14.96 10.54 -9.87
N GLU A 210 15.25 9.26 -9.63
CA GLU A 210 15.30 8.24 -10.68
C GLU A 210 13.89 7.74 -11.00
N LYS A 211 13.33 8.16 -12.14
CA LYS A 211 12.00 7.72 -12.60
C LYS A 211 12.12 6.40 -13.36
N ASP A 212 12.51 5.34 -12.64
CA ASP A 212 12.75 4.00 -13.18
C ASP A 212 12.04 2.92 -12.33
N PRO A 213 10.95 2.32 -12.84
CA PRO A 213 10.23 1.24 -12.13
C PRO A 213 11.10 0.03 -11.79
N SER A 214 12.19 -0.20 -12.51
CA SER A 214 13.07 -1.34 -12.25
C SER A 214 13.71 -1.30 -10.85
N ILE A 215 13.82 -0.12 -10.24
CA ILE A 215 14.31 0.05 -8.87
C ILE A 215 13.41 -0.69 -7.88
N LEU A 216 12.09 -0.50 -7.98
CA LEU A 216 11.12 -1.15 -7.09
C LEU A 216 11.01 -2.65 -7.38
N TYR A 217 11.03 -3.07 -8.65
CA TYR A 217 11.05 -4.49 -9.00
C TYR A 217 12.31 -5.20 -8.46
N ALA A 218 13.47 -4.56 -8.54
CA ALA A 218 14.70 -5.09 -7.97
C ALA A 218 14.64 -5.15 -6.44
N ALA A 219 14.07 -4.15 -5.78
CA ALA A 219 13.83 -4.17 -4.34
C ALA A 219 12.91 -5.33 -3.94
N ALA A 220 11.77 -5.51 -4.62
CA ALA A 220 10.84 -6.61 -4.37
C ALA A 220 11.53 -7.99 -4.47
N ALA A 221 12.33 -8.21 -5.52
CA ALA A 221 13.05 -9.47 -5.70
C ALA A 221 14.09 -9.73 -4.59
N ARG A 222 14.78 -8.68 -4.11
CA ARG A 222 15.72 -8.80 -2.98
C ARG A 222 15.01 -9.03 -1.65
N MET A 223 13.85 -8.40 -1.43
CA MET A 223 13.03 -8.63 -0.24
C MET A 223 12.48 -10.05 -0.22
N GLU A 224 12.09 -10.61 -1.38
CA GLU A 224 11.67 -12.00 -1.50
C GLU A 224 12.81 -12.94 -1.08
N LEU A 225 14.03 -12.70 -1.53
CA LEU A 225 15.20 -13.47 -1.10
C LEU A 225 15.49 -13.32 0.39
N ALA A 226 15.35 -12.12 0.95
CA ALA A 226 15.53 -11.87 2.38
C ALA A 226 14.50 -12.62 3.24
N SER A 227 13.23 -12.67 2.79
CA SER A 227 12.15 -13.37 3.52
C SER A 227 12.40 -14.87 3.68
N LEU A 228 13.13 -15.51 2.77
CA LEU A 228 13.52 -16.92 2.89
C LEU A 228 14.47 -17.17 4.06
N GLY A 229 15.18 -16.16 4.55
CA GLY A 229 16.07 -16.25 5.70
C GLY A 229 15.35 -16.47 7.04
N ALA A 230 14.05 -16.20 7.10
CA ALA A 230 13.22 -16.36 8.30
C ALA A 230 12.55 -17.75 8.43
N GLU A 231 12.67 -18.62 7.43
CA GLU A 231 12.14 -20.00 7.42
C GLU A 231 12.97 -21.02 8.24
#